data_27ec5e2763972e35de466b7e981967d6
#
_entry.id   27ec5e2763972e35de466b7e981967d6
#
_cell.length_a   1.000
_cell.length_b   1.000
_cell.length_c   1.000
_cell.angle_alpha   90.00
_cell.angle_beta   90.00
_cell.angle_gamma   90.00
#
_symmetry.space_group_name_H-M   'P 1'
#
loop_
_entity.id
_entity.type
_entity.pdbx_description
1 polymer ?
#
loop_
_entity_poly.entity_id
_entity_poly.type
_entity_poly.pdbx_seq_one_letter_code
_entity_poly.pdbx_strand_id
1 'polypeptide(L)'
;MTVISLVSKYLFISSTQQKDDNQFRDRDRTASQSQINNIARNLDPRKLAASPTMDMGAPLLALDGKTIIAGNGRTMAIRQAYQEGGADGYRQFLKDNASHFGVDSAQLDAVENPVLVRRLTSPVDIAQVAINSNEQGGMRMSDLEQAKVDARRLPSMDSFIAGDNGDINSPDNQQFIRQFVQNQPENLRNELLDGKGNLSQTGVQRIRNAMLYQAYGDNQTLSRLIENTDQGAKNVLNALTALAPKVAQTQQDINSGMLSDVSISNDIIQAVEKYNQLNA
;
A
#
# COMPACT_ATOMS: atom_id res chain seq x y z
N MET A 1 3.76 15.53 14.20
CA MET A 1 2.62 16.40 13.80
C MET A 1 1.60 15.50 13.16
N THR A 2 0.45 15.30 13.79
CA THR A 2 -0.56 14.36 13.31
C THR A 2 -1.20 14.95 12.05
N VAL A 3 -1.26 14.20 10.93
CA VAL A 3 -1.78 14.64 9.62
C VAL A 3 -3.22 15.20 9.69
N ILE A 4 -3.94 14.90 10.77
CA ILE A 4 -5.30 15.41 11.05
C ILE A 4 -5.37 16.95 11.07
N SER A 5 -4.28 17.63 11.47
CA SER A 5 -4.22 19.10 11.45
C SER A 5 -4.10 19.70 10.05
N LEU A 6 -3.87 18.88 9.03
CA LEU A 6 -3.74 19.29 7.62
C LEU A 6 -5.03 19.11 6.82
N VAL A 7 -6.07 18.52 7.41
CA VAL A 7 -7.37 18.31 6.78
C VAL A 7 -8.34 19.31 7.33
N SER A 8 -8.75 20.27 6.54
CA SER A 8 -9.61 21.35 7.03
C SER A 8 -10.94 21.46 6.33
N LYS A 9 -11.26 20.63 5.37
CA LYS A 9 -12.53 20.81 4.66
C LYS A 9 -13.17 19.48 4.25
N TYR A 10 -14.39 19.27 4.71
CA TYR A 10 -15.29 18.27 4.14
C TYR A 10 -15.98 18.83 2.90
N LEU A 11 -16.25 17.97 1.94
CA LEU A 11 -17.05 18.28 0.75
C LEU A 11 -17.73 17.03 0.23
N PHE A 12 -18.74 17.22 -0.60
CA PHE A 12 -19.38 16.15 -1.35
C PHE A 12 -18.76 16.04 -2.75
N ILE A 13 -18.49 14.82 -3.18
CA ILE A 13 -18.04 14.52 -4.54
C ILE A 13 -18.88 13.39 -5.12
N SER A 14 -18.98 13.33 -6.45
CA SER A 14 -19.57 12.17 -7.12
C SER A 14 -18.66 10.94 -6.99
N SER A 15 -19.25 9.78 -6.71
CA SER A 15 -18.52 8.52 -6.62
C SER A 15 -17.86 8.09 -7.94
N THR A 16 -18.28 8.67 -9.07
CA THR A 16 -17.76 8.36 -10.42
C THR A 16 -16.58 9.21 -10.85
N GLN A 17 -16.25 10.29 -10.14
CA GLN A 17 -15.21 11.25 -10.51
C GLN A 17 -13.85 11.02 -9.84
N GLN A 18 -13.69 9.91 -9.17
CA GLN A 18 -12.51 9.63 -8.36
C GLN A 18 -11.41 8.93 -9.15
N LYS A 19 -10.16 9.25 -8.83
CA LYS A 19 -8.95 8.58 -9.30
C LYS A 19 -8.29 7.83 -8.15
N ASP A 20 -7.68 6.70 -8.45
CA ASP A 20 -7.05 5.81 -7.50
C ASP A 20 -5.56 5.61 -7.84
N ASP A 21 -4.80 6.71 -7.90
CA ASP A 21 -3.41 6.72 -8.39
C ASP A 21 -2.38 6.21 -7.36
N ASN A 22 -2.70 6.24 -6.05
CA ASN A 22 -1.78 5.82 -4.97
C ASN A 22 -2.26 4.56 -4.25
N GLN A 23 -2.57 3.53 -5.03
CA GLN A 23 -3.04 2.25 -4.51
C GLN A 23 -1.87 1.36 -4.08
N PHE A 24 -1.67 1.18 -2.77
CA PHE A 24 -0.69 0.25 -2.20
C PHE A 24 -1.26 -1.13 -1.93
N ARG A 25 -2.59 -1.26 -1.85
CA ARG A 25 -3.27 -2.53 -1.64
C ARG A 25 -3.80 -3.07 -2.94
N ASP A 26 -3.60 -4.35 -3.16
CA ASP A 26 -4.26 -5.09 -4.23
C ASP A 26 -5.76 -5.21 -3.90
N ARG A 27 -6.60 -4.50 -4.68
CA ARG A 27 -8.05 -4.50 -4.51
C ARG A 27 -8.73 -5.68 -5.20
N ASP A 28 -8.06 -6.36 -6.11
CA ASP A 28 -8.58 -7.56 -6.77
C ASP A 28 -8.37 -8.82 -5.92
N ARG A 29 -7.55 -8.73 -4.89
CA ARG A 29 -7.36 -9.80 -3.90
C ARG A 29 -8.69 -10.14 -3.22
N THR A 30 -9.02 -11.44 -3.10
CA THR A 30 -10.27 -11.95 -2.52
C THR A 30 -10.60 -11.33 -1.16
N ALA A 31 -9.60 -11.17 -0.28
CA ALA A 31 -9.81 -10.55 1.04
C ALA A 31 -10.19 -9.06 0.93
N SER A 32 -9.60 -8.31 -0.02
CA SER A 32 -9.96 -6.92 -0.29
C SER A 32 -11.37 -6.81 -0.84
N GLN A 33 -11.76 -7.66 -1.79
CA GLN A 33 -13.10 -7.71 -2.35
C GLN A 33 -14.15 -8.10 -1.28
N SER A 34 -13.84 -9.08 -0.44
CA SER A 34 -14.72 -9.48 0.66
C SER A 34 -14.94 -8.33 1.66
N GLN A 35 -13.89 -7.55 1.96
CA GLN A 35 -14.00 -6.38 2.81
C GLN A 35 -14.88 -5.30 2.18
N ILE A 36 -14.68 -5.01 0.88
CA ILE A 36 -15.48 -4.03 0.13
C ILE A 36 -16.95 -4.44 0.14
N ASN A 37 -17.25 -5.69 -0.20
CA ASN A 37 -18.59 -6.23 -0.21
C ASN A 37 -19.25 -6.18 1.17
N ASN A 38 -18.52 -6.49 2.24
CA ASN A 38 -19.03 -6.42 3.60
C ASN A 38 -19.38 -5.00 4.01
N ILE A 39 -18.53 -4.02 3.69
CA ILE A 39 -18.81 -2.60 3.96
C ILE A 39 -20.01 -2.12 3.14
N ALA A 40 -20.12 -2.51 1.85
CA ALA A 40 -21.21 -2.11 0.98
C ALA A 40 -22.57 -2.61 1.47
N ARG A 41 -22.64 -3.88 1.89
CA ARG A 41 -23.86 -4.51 2.41
C ARG A 41 -24.28 -4.00 3.79
N ASN A 42 -23.30 -3.56 4.60
CA ASN A 42 -23.48 -3.08 5.96
C ASN A 42 -23.00 -1.64 6.08
N LEU A 43 -23.43 -0.78 5.18
CA LEU A 43 -22.99 0.60 5.08
C LEU A 43 -23.38 1.37 6.35
N ASP A 44 -22.40 1.56 7.26
CA ASP A 44 -22.59 2.35 8.49
C ASP A 44 -22.10 3.79 8.25
N PRO A 45 -23.03 4.75 8.11
CA PRO A 45 -22.67 6.14 7.82
C PRO A 45 -21.77 6.77 8.87
N ARG A 46 -21.90 6.37 10.14
CA ARG A 46 -21.11 6.92 11.24
C ARG A 46 -19.63 6.55 11.12
N LYS A 47 -19.34 5.34 10.64
CA LYS A 47 -17.97 4.86 10.39
C LYS A 47 -17.35 5.45 9.12
N LEU A 48 -18.17 6.03 8.25
CA LEU A 48 -17.78 6.57 6.95
C LEU A 48 -17.78 8.11 6.90
N ALA A 49 -18.01 8.76 8.05
CA ALA A 49 -18.08 10.20 8.14
C ALA A 49 -16.92 10.79 8.96
N ALA A 50 -17.18 11.25 10.18
CA ALA A 50 -16.14 11.85 11.02
C ALA A 50 -15.22 10.78 11.61
N SER A 51 -13.91 11.04 11.58
CA SER A 51 -12.92 10.22 12.29
C SER A 51 -11.66 11.03 12.61
N PRO A 52 -11.07 10.81 13.78
CA PRO A 52 -9.79 11.43 14.15
C PRO A 52 -8.59 10.81 13.41
N THR A 53 -8.76 9.65 12.78
CA THR A 53 -7.70 8.92 12.08
C THR A 53 -7.92 8.88 10.56
N MET A 54 -6.88 8.57 9.80
CA MET A 54 -6.98 8.50 8.33
C MET A 54 -7.50 7.16 7.82
N ASP A 55 -7.30 6.10 8.58
CA ASP A 55 -7.73 4.74 8.29
C ASP A 55 -9.25 4.55 8.39
N MET A 56 -9.93 5.45 9.10
CA MET A 56 -11.38 5.43 9.31
C MET A 56 -12.04 6.72 8.81
N GLY A 57 -13.37 6.75 8.80
CA GLY A 57 -14.17 7.92 8.42
C GLY A 57 -14.20 8.20 6.91
N ALA A 58 -14.49 9.42 6.56
CA ALA A 58 -14.59 9.86 5.16
C ALA A 58 -13.25 9.68 4.42
N PRO A 59 -13.25 9.24 3.15
CA PRO A 59 -12.05 9.16 2.34
C PRO A 59 -11.29 10.48 2.26
N LEU A 60 -9.98 10.42 2.08
CA LEU A 60 -9.10 11.59 1.98
C LEU A 60 -8.70 11.83 0.54
N LEU A 61 -8.92 13.05 0.05
CA LEU A 61 -8.53 13.51 -1.27
C LEU A 61 -7.27 14.36 -1.23
N ALA A 62 -6.49 14.30 -2.31
CA ALA A 62 -5.43 15.24 -2.63
C ALA A 62 -5.97 16.66 -2.86
N LEU A 63 -5.06 17.62 -3.03
CA LEU A 63 -5.38 19.01 -3.35
C LEU A 63 -6.15 19.18 -4.67
N ASP A 64 -5.95 18.26 -5.63
CA ASP A 64 -6.63 18.25 -6.92
C ASP A 64 -8.15 17.99 -6.80
N GLY A 65 -8.61 17.55 -5.63
CA GLY A 65 -10.00 17.23 -5.36
C GLY A 65 -10.54 16.00 -6.09
N LYS A 66 -9.68 15.16 -6.65
CA LYS A 66 -10.03 13.97 -7.45
C LYS A 66 -9.29 12.72 -7.03
N THR A 67 -8.00 12.83 -6.69
CA THR A 67 -7.17 11.69 -6.33
C THR A 67 -7.43 11.28 -4.88
N ILE A 68 -7.82 10.02 -4.67
CA ILE A 68 -8.02 9.45 -3.34
C ILE A 68 -6.65 9.01 -2.80
N ILE A 69 -6.28 9.55 -1.64
CA ILE A 69 -5.02 9.22 -0.96
C ILE A 69 -5.25 8.11 0.07
N ALA A 70 -6.38 8.15 0.76
CA ALA A 70 -6.75 7.18 1.76
C ALA A 70 -8.25 6.86 1.73
N GLY A 71 -8.61 5.60 1.96
CA GLY A 71 -10.00 5.17 1.99
C GLY A 71 -10.54 4.64 0.66
N ASN A 72 -9.69 4.22 -0.28
CA ASN A 72 -10.09 3.65 -1.57
C ASN A 72 -11.11 2.51 -1.42
N GLY A 73 -10.88 1.55 -0.52
CA GLY A 73 -11.83 0.47 -0.26
C GLY A 73 -13.19 0.96 0.24
N ARG A 74 -13.23 2.01 1.09
CA ARG A 74 -14.47 2.64 1.55
C ARG A 74 -15.21 3.32 0.41
N THR A 75 -14.47 4.01 -0.46
CA THR A 75 -15.04 4.65 -1.64
C THR A 75 -15.63 3.63 -2.61
N MET A 76 -14.93 2.54 -2.87
CA MET A 76 -15.42 1.43 -3.70
C MET A 76 -16.69 0.82 -3.08
N ALA A 77 -16.72 0.59 -1.77
CA ALA A 77 -17.88 0.06 -1.07
C ALA A 77 -19.09 1.01 -1.12
N ILE A 78 -18.88 2.32 -0.94
CA ILE A 78 -19.96 3.31 -1.06
C ILE A 78 -20.50 3.33 -2.49
N ARG A 79 -19.62 3.30 -3.50
CA ARG A 79 -20.01 3.22 -4.92
C ARG A 79 -20.85 1.98 -5.20
N GLN A 80 -20.39 0.82 -4.72
CA GLN A 80 -21.12 -0.43 -4.86
C GLN A 80 -22.50 -0.35 -4.17
N ALA A 81 -22.59 0.18 -2.96
CA ALA A 81 -23.84 0.35 -2.26
C ALA A 81 -24.84 1.24 -3.03
N TYR A 82 -24.38 2.30 -3.69
CA TYR A 82 -25.23 3.11 -4.58
C TYR A 82 -25.71 2.31 -5.79
N GLN A 83 -24.85 1.51 -6.41
CA GLN A 83 -25.21 0.66 -7.55
C GLN A 83 -26.22 -0.42 -7.17
N GLU A 84 -26.12 -0.96 -5.97
CA GLU A 84 -27.01 -2.01 -5.43
C GLU A 84 -28.28 -1.45 -4.75
N GLY A 85 -28.46 -0.13 -4.68
CA GLY A 85 -29.61 0.52 -4.04
C GLY A 85 -29.58 0.48 -2.50
N GLY A 86 -28.41 0.18 -1.90
CA GLY A 86 -28.24 0.10 -0.44
C GLY A 86 -27.75 1.38 0.24
N ALA A 87 -27.65 2.50 -0.47
CA ALA A 87 -27.01 3.73 0.04
C ALA A 87 -27.99 4.80 0.57
N ASP A 88 -29.30 4.54 0.61
CA ASP A 88 -30.30 5.55 1.03
C ASP A 88 -30.07 6.06 2.46
N GLY A 89 -29.78 5.14 3.38
CA GLY A 89 -29.48 5.50 4.77
C GLY A 89 -28.19 6.34 4.90
N TYR A 90 -27.18 6.08 4.08
CA TYR A 90 -25.98 6.90 4.01
C TYR A 90 -26.28 8.29 3.46
N ARG A 91 -27.03 8.39 2.36
CA ARG A 91 -27.43 9.67 1.77
C ARG A 91 -28.27 10.53 2.74
N GLN A 92 -29.22 9.90 3.43
CA GLN A 92 -30.04 10.59 4.44
C GLN A 92 -29.17 11.10 5.60
N PHE A 93 -28.26 10.26 6.11
CA PHE A 93 -27.32 10.65 7.16
C PHE A 93 -26.46 11.86 6.74
N LEU A 94 -25.97 11.90 5.50
CA LEU A 94 -25.20 13.04 4.99
C LEU A 94 -26.03 14.32 4.99
N LYS A 95 -27.30 14.22 4.60
CA LYS A 95 -28.25 15.35 4.56
C LYS A 95 -28.51 15.90 5.96
N ASP A 96 -28.79 15.02 6.91
CA ASP A 96 -29.11 15.38 8.30
C ASP A 96 -27.91 16.00 9.04
N ASN A 97 -26.68 15.63 8.64
CA ASN A 97 -25.44 16.05 9.30
C ASN A 97 -24.59 17.04 8.48
N ALA A 98 -25.08 17.55 7.35
CA ALA A 98 -24.32 18.42 6.46
C ALA A 98 -23.71 19.63 7.18
N SER A 99 -24.48 20.31 8.03
CA SER A 99 -24.00 21.43 8.82
C SER A 99 -22.90 21.09 9.81
N HIS A 100 -22.95 19.87 10.39
CA HIS A 100 -21.89 19.37 11.29
C HIS A 100 -20.55 19.23 10.57
N PHE A 101 -20.57 18.87 9.30
CA PHE A 101 -19.37 18.76 8.46
C PHE A 101 -19.00 20.10 7.79
N GLY A 102 -19.73 21.16 8.03
CA GLY A 102 -19.51 22.47 7.42
C GLY A 102 -19.73 22.45 5.90
N VAL A 103 -20.60 21.59 5.40
CA VAL A 103 -21.03 21.50 3.99
C VAL A 103 -22.50 21.92 3.86
N ASP A 104 -22.84 22.43 2.68
CA ASP A 104 -24.22 22.83 2.39
C ASP A 104 -25.02 21.59 1.92
N SER A 105 -26.15 21.33 2.58
CA SER A 105 -27.06 20.25 2.21
C SER A 105 -27.66 20.42 0.80
N ALA A 106 -27.78 21.65 0.30
CA ALA A 106 -28.23 21.90 -1.07
C ALA A 106 -27.21 21.34 -2.12
N GLN A 107 -25.91 21.31 -1.80
CA GLN A 107 -24.90 20.73 -2.68
C GLN A 107 -25.07 19.21 -2.83
N LEU A 108 -25.65 18.54 -1.83
CA LEU A 108 -25.86 17.10 -1.85
C LEU A 108 -26.86 16.69 -2.93
N ASP A 109 -27.90 17.48 -3.15
CA ASP A 109 -28.91 17.19 -4.16
C ASP A 109 -28.39 17.42 -5.60
N ALA A 110 -27.35 18.24 -5.75
CA ALA A 110 -26.70 18.52 -7.03
C ALA A 110 -25.62 17.48 -7.41
N VAL A 111 -25.24 16.60 -6.46
CA VAL A 111 -24.21 15.59 -6.70
C VAL A 111 -24.82 14.21 -6.89
N GLU A 112 -24.53 13.59 -8.01
CA GLU A 112 -24.90 12.19 -8.26
C GLU A 112 -24.13 11.26 -7.34
N ASN A 113 -24.83 10.39 -6.60
CA ASN A 113 -24.24 9.42 -5.66
C ASN A 113 -23.22 10.07 -4.71
N PRO A 114 -23.61 11.03 -3.87
CA PRO A 114 -22.70 11.83 -3.08
C PRO A 114 -21.89 11.01 -2.09
N VAL A 115 -20.61 11.30 -2.00
CA VAL A 115 -19.67 10.75 -1.01
C VAL A 115 -19.12 11.91 -0.20
N LEU A 116 -19.21 11.83 1.12
CA LEU A 116 -18.51 12.75 2.00
C LEU A 116 -17.03 12.42 1.99
N VAL A 117 -16.20 13.41 1.72
CA VAL A 117 -14.74 13.27 1.70
C VAL A 117 -14.08 14.37 2.51
N ARG A 118 -12.87 14.08 2.97
CA ARG A 118 -11.94 15.07 3.51
C ARG A 118 -10.97 15.47 2.41
N ARG A 119 -10.63 16.74 2.29
CA ARG A 119 -9.67 17.22 1.31
C ARG A 119 -8.46 17.83 2.00
N LEU A 120 -7.25 17.53 1.51
CA LEU A 120 -6.05 18.23 1.92
C LEU A 120 -6.16 19.73 1.58
N THR A 121 -5.60 20.56 2.45
CA THR A 121 -5.53 22.03 2.26
C THR A 121 -4.12 22.53 2.10
N SER A 122 -3.14 21.66 2.34
CA SER A 122 -1.71 21.96 2.18
C SER A 122 -1.02 20.84 1.43
N PRO A 123 0.06 21.14 0.68
CA PRO A 123 0.88 20.12 0.06
C PRO A 123 1.50 19.17 1.09
N VAL A 124 1.44 17.88 0.81
CA VAL A 124 2.05 16.82 1.62
C VAL A 124 2.66 15.78 0.69
N ASP A 125 3.56 14.94 1.20
CA ASP A 125 3.97 13.73 0.52
C ASP A 125 2.77 12.75 0.48
N ILE A 126 2.08 12.72 -0.65
CA ILE A 126 0.88 11.92 -0.87
C ILE A 126 1.17 10.43 -0.69
N ALA A 127 2.33 9.97 -1.18
CA ALA A 127 2.72 8.57 -1.06
C ALA A 127 2.92 8.18 0.41
N GLN A 128 3.59 9.03 1.20
CA GLN A 128 3.78 8.77 2.62
C GLN A 128 2.45 8.78 3.39
N VAL A 129 1.53 9.69 3.05
CA VAL A 129 0.18 9.71 3.66
C VAL A 129 -0.59 8.45 3.32
N ALA A 130 -0.56 7.99 2.07
CA ALA A 130 -1.22 6.75 1.64
C ALA A 130 -0.64 5.53 2.36
N ILE A 131 0.68 5.44 2.51
CA ILE A 131 1.35 4.38 3.26
C ILE A 131 0.90 4.39 4.73
N ASN A 132 0.99 5.52 5.41
CA ASN A 132 0.63 5.65 6.82
C ASN A 132 -0.84 5.27 7.07
N SER A 133 -1.74 5.62 6.15
CA SER A 133 -3.15 5.27 6.26
C SER A 133 -3.43 3.77 6.13
N ASN A 134 -2.56 3.06 5.42
CA ASN A 134 -2.67 1.61 5.24
C ASN A 134 -2.03 0.81 6.38
N GLU A 135 -1.03 1.37 7.06
CA GLU A 135 -0.34 0.72 8.19
C GLU A 135 -1.12 0.84 9.50
N GLN A 136 -1.92 1.90 9.69
CA GLN A 136 -2.62 2.17 10.95
C GLN A 136 -3.94 1.45 11.11
N GLY A 137 -4.51 0.88 10.06
CA GLY A 137 -5.88 0.43 10.15
C GLY A 137 -6.28 -0.83 9.41
N GLY A 138 -7.10 -1.61 10.06
CA GLY A 138 -8.00 -2.56 9.46
C GLY A 138 -7.34 -3.87 9.04
N MET A 139 -7.41 -4.20 7.75
CA MET A 139 -6.92 -5.46 7.21
C MET A 139 -5.40 -5.43 7.04
N ARG A 140 -4.72 -6.49 7.48
CA ARG A 140 -3.27 -6.66 7.32
C ARG A 140 -2.91 -6.66 5.82
N MET A 141 -1.84 -5.96 5.46
CA MET A 141 -1.27 -6.03 4.11
C MET A 141 -0.79 -7.45 3.81
N SER A 142 -0.85 -7.86 2.54
CA SER A 142 -0.14 -9.07 2.10
C SER A 142 1.37 -8.85 2.12
N ASP A 143 2.13 -9.93 2.03
CA ASP A 143 3.60 -9.86 2.03
C ASP A 143 4.13 -9.02 0.86
N LEU A 144 3.49 -9.08 -0.32
CA LEU A 144 3.87 -8.27 -1.47
C LEU A 144 3.45 -6.80 -1.31
N GLU A 145 2.25 -6.53 -0.79
CA GLU A 145 1.81 -5.16 -0.46
C GLU A 145 2.75 -4.50 0.55
N GLN A 146 3.18 -5.26 1.56
CA GLN A 146 4.16 -4.81 2.54
C GLN A 146 5.55 -4.61 1.90
N ALA A 147 5.96 -5.51 1.01
CA ALA A 147 7.21 -5.39 0.26
C ALA A 147 7.27 -4.12 -0.58
N LYS A 148 6.17 -3.72 -1.21
CA LYS A 148 6.03 -2.47 -1.96
C LYS A 148 6.27 -1.23 -1.09
N VAL A 149 5.75 -1.23 0.13
CA VAL A 149 5.97 -0.16 1.10
C VAL A 149 7.41 -0.15 1.58
N ASP A 150 7.95 -1.32 1.94
CA ASP A 150 9.30 -1.48 2.46
C ASP A 150 10.38 -1.16 1.43
N ALA A 151 10.14 -1.44 0.15
CA ALA A 151 11.05 -1.10 -0.94
C ALA A 151 11.34 0.39 -1.02
N ARG A 152 10.37 1.25 -0.70
CA ARG A 152 10.56 2.72 -0.63
C ARG A 152 11.39 3.17 0.56
N ARG A 153 11.58 2.29 1.54
CA ARG A 153 12.32 2.54 2.78
C ARG A 153 13.66 1.82 2.81
N LEU A 154 13.97 1.05 1.76
CA LEU A 154 15.30 0.44 1.63
C LEU A 154 16.37 1.53 1.61
N PRO A 155 17.48 1.35 2.35
CA PRO A 155 18.68 2.17 2.16
C PRO A 155 19.22 2.01 0.74
N SER A 156 20.25 2.82 0.38
CA SER A 156 21.00 2.59 -0.85
C SER A 156 21.57 1.17 -0.85
N MET A 157 21.34 0.45 -1.96
CA MET A 157 21.85 -0.90 -2.14
C MET A 157 23.40 -0.95 -2.20
N ASP A 158 24.08 0.19 -2.43
CA ASP A 158 25.55 0.30 -2.33
C ASP A 158 26.09 -0.09 -0.96
N SER A 159 25.27 0.07 0.09
CA SER A 159 25.65 -0.30 1.46
C SER A 159 25.33 -1.75 1.81
N PHE A 160 24.76 -2.52 0.86
CA PHE A 160 24.43 -3.93 1.04
C PHE A 160 25.51 -4.82 0.39
N ILE A 161 26.07 -5.73 1.17
CA ILE A 161 27.03 -6.72 0.68
C ILE A 161 26.31 -8.05 0.45
N ALA A 162 26.11 -8.39 -0.83
CA ALA A 162 25.55 -9.65 -1.24
C ALA A 162 26.62 -10.74 -1.06
N GLY A 163 26.55 -11.48 0.04
CA GLY A 163 27.35 -12.71 0.20
C GLY A 163 26.88 -13.82 -0.75
N ASP A 164 27.68 -14.86 -0.92
CA ASP A 164 27.40 -15.98 -1.83
C ASP A 164 26.05 -16.67 -1.55
N ASN A 165 25.58 -16.59 -0.33
CA ASN A 165 24.31 -17.21 0.12
C ASN A 165 23.15 -16.21 0.24
N GLY A 166 23.33 -14.93 -0.12
CA GLY A 166 22.30 -13.90 0.05
C GLY A 166 21.92 -13.66 1.51
N ASP A 167 22.83 -13.91 2.47
CA ASP A 167 22.57 -13.76 3.90
C ASP A 167 22.45 -12.27 4.27
N ILE A 168 21.23 -11.86 4.53
CA ILE A 168 20.91 -10.49 4.96
C ILE A 168 21.52 -10.20 6.34
N ASN A 169 21.60 -11.22 7.20
CA ASN A 169 22.05 -11.07 8.59
C ASN A 169 23.59 -11.10 8.75
N SER A 170 24.33 -11.04 7.65
CA SER A 170 25.79 -10.94 7.70
C SER A 170 26.24 -9.75 8.56
N PRO A 171 27.33 -9.88 9.33
CA PRO A 171 27.93 -8.76 10.06
C PRO A 171 28.22 -7.56 9.17
N ASP A 172 28.56 -7.78 7.90
CA ASP A 172 28.86 -6.73 6.93
C ASP A 172 27.62 -5.88 6.57
N ASN A 173 26.41 -6.41 6.76
CA ASN A 173 25.15 -5.74 6.47
C ASN A 173 24.55 -4.99 7.67
N GLN A 174 25.23 -4.92 8.81
CA GLN A 174 24.71 -4.31 10.03
C GLN A 174 24.37 -2.82 9.85
N GLN A 175 25.11 -2.08 9.04
CA GLN A 175 24.82 -0.69 8.75
C GLN A 175 23.54 -0.58 7.92
N PHE A 176 23.39 -1.35 6.87
CA PHE A 176 22.19 -1.43 6.04
C PHE A 176 20.96 -1.79 6.88
N ILE A 177 21.05 -2.83 7.71
CA ILE A 177 19.98 -3.28 8.61
C ILE A 177 19.53 -2.17 9.54
N ARG A 178 20.49 -1.47 10.22
CA ARG A 178 20.16 -0.37 11.11
C ARG A 178 19.44 0.77 10.38
N GLN A 179 19.90 1.14 9.20
CA GLN A 179 19.25 2.17 8.39
C GLN A 179 17.84 1.75 7.97
N PHE A 180 17.65 0.50 7.52
CA PHE A 180 16.33 -0.02 7.18
C PHE A 180 15.36 0.06 8.36
N VAL A 181 15.79 -0.38 9.55
CA VAL A 181 14.98 -0.33 10.78
C VAL A 181 14.66 1.13 11.16
N GLN A 182 15.63 2.04 11.05
CA GLN A 182 15.43 3.48 11.33
C GLN A 182 14.44 4.13 10.36
N ASN A 183 14.41 3.71 9.11
CA ASN A 183 13.48 4.20 8.10
C ASN A 183 12.04 3.70 8.33
N GLN A 184 11.83 2.74 9.23
CA GLN A 184 10.50 2.24 9.55
C GLN A 184 9.81 3.10 10.63
N PRO A 185 8.46 3.18 10.62
CA PRO A 185 7.69 3.79 11.70
C PRO A 185 8.06 3.19 13.06
N GLU A 186 8.03 4.01 14.09
CA GLU A 186 8.47 3.62 15.44
C GLU A 186 7.70 2.40 15.97
N ASN A 187 6.38 2.34 15.73
CA ASN A 187 5.52 1.24 16.15
C ASN A 187 5.85 -0.09 15.46
N LEU A 188 6.53 -0.10 14.31
CA LEU A 188 6.91 -1.32 13.58
C LEU A 188 8.33 -1.78 13.87
N ARG A 189 9.21 -0.90 14.38
CA ARG A 189 10.63 -1.22 14.62
C ARG A 189 10.80 -2.41 15.57
N ASN A 190 9.95 -2.50 16.59
CA ASN A 190 10.01 -3.57 17.57
C ASN A 190 9.68 -4.96 16.99
N GLU A 191 8.89 -5.03 15.90
CA GLU A 191 8.58 -6.28 15.23
C GLU A 191 9.77 -6.79 14.38
N LEU A 192 10.63 -5.86 13.97
CA LEU A 192 11.79 -6.16 13.11
C LEU A 192 13.00 -6.64 13.90
N LEU A 193 13.02 -6.43 15.19
CA LEU A 193 14.14 -6.78 16.05
C LEU A 193 13.74 -7.91 17.01
N ASP A 194 14.71 -8.74 17.37
CA ASP A 194 14.57 -9.73 18.43
C ASP A 194 14.81 -9.08 19.81
N GLY A 195 14.59 -9.84 20.89
CA GLY A 195 14.79 -9.36 22.27
C GLY A 195 16.26 -8.99 22.61
N LYS A 196 17.21 -9.22 21.69
CA LYS A 196 18.64 -8.87 21.83
C LYS A 196 19.02 -7.68 20.94
N GLY A 197 18.06 -7.14 20.18
CA GLY A 197 18.30 -6.03 19.26
C GLY A 197 18.87 -6.44 17.89
N ASN A 198 18.93 -7.75 17.59
CA ASN A 198 19.29 -8.23 16.25
C ASN A 198 18.04 -8.27 15.36
N LEU A 199 18.25 -8.39 14.04
CA LEU A 199 17.15 -8.52 13.10
C LEU A 199 16.37 -9.82 13.35
N SER A 200 15.06 -9.72 13.56
CA SER A 200 14.16 -10.85 13.75
C SER A 200 13.92 -11.61 12.44
N GLN A 201 13.33 -12.81 12.49
CA GLN A 201 12.92 -13.52 11.29
C GLN A 201 11.94 -12.70 10.44
N THR A 202 11.02 -11.98 11.07
CA THR A 202 10.12 -11.03 10.41
C THR A 202 10.90 -9.92 9.71
N GLY A 203 11.91 -9.35 10.37
CA GLY A 203 12.78 -8.33 9.80
C GLY A 203 13.55 -8.84 8.57
N VAL A 204 14.13 -10.04 8.66
CA VAL A 204 14.80 -10.70 7.51
C VAL A 204 13.86 -10.88 6.34
N GLN A 205 12.64 -11.39 6.60
CA GLN A 205 11.64 -11.62 5.56
C GLN A 205 11.19 -10.30 4.91
N ARG A 206 11.01 -9.25 5.68
CA ARG A 206 10.61 -7.93 5.16
C ARG A 206 11.69 -7.31 4.28
N ILE A 207 12.95 -7.34 4.69
CA ILE A 207 14.08 -6.85 3.86
C ILE A 207 14.16 -7.68 2.57
N ARG A 208 14.08 -9.01 2.65
CA ARG A 208 14.10 -9.90 1.49
C ARG A 208 12.99 -9.55 0.50
N ASN A 209 11.75 -9.45 0.97
CA ASN A 209 10.61 -9.16 0.12
C ASN A 209 10.70 -7.74 -0.48
N ALA A 210 11.22 -6.77 0.27
CA ALA A 210 11.47 -5.43 -0.23
C ALA A 210 12.50 -5.40 -1.36
N MET A 211 13.59 -6.16 -1.22
CA MET A 211 14.60 -6.31 -2.28
C MET A 211 14.03 -7.02 -3.51
N LEU A 212 13.23 -8.07 -3.33
CA LEU A 212 12.54 -8.75 -4.42
C LEU A 212 11.60 -7.78 -5.17
N TYR A 213 10.82 -6.99 -4.43
CA TYR A 213 9.95 -5.99 -5.03
C TYR A 213 10.75 -4.90 -5.78
N GLN A 214 11.83 -4.40 -5.18
CA GLN A 214 12.69 -3.40 -5.82
C GLN A 214 13.35 -3.94 -7.10
N ALA A 215 13.73 -5.22 -7.10
CA ALA A 215 14.38 -5.88 -8.22
C ALA A 215 13.42 -6.19 -9.38
N TYR A 216 12.25 -6.72 -9.07
CA TYR A 216 11.35 -7.34 -10.06
C TYR A 216 10.00 -6.64 -10.21
N GLY A 217 9.70 -5.65 -9.36
CA GLY A 217 8.47 -4.86 -9.44
C GLY A 217 7.22 -5.58 -8.92
N ASP A 218 6.08 -4.98 -9.22
CA ASP A 218 4.74 -5.45 -8.84
C ASP A 218 4.19 -6.36 -9.93
N ASN A 219 4.28 -7.67 -9.71
CA ASN A 219 3.73 -8.63 -10.67
C ASN A 219 3.13 -9.85 -9.97
N GLN A 220 2.15 -10.46 -10.63
CA GLN A 220 1.41 -11.60 -10.10
C GLN A 220 2.27 -12.85 -9.91
N THR A 221 3.29 -13.03 -10.74
CA THR A 221 4.20 -14.18 -10.64
C THR A 221 5.03 -14.11 -9.36
N LEU A 222 5.56 -12.94 -9.01
CA LEU A 222 6.27 -12.73 -7.76
C LEU A 222 5.35 -12.95 -6.55
N SER A 223 4.12 -12.42 -6.58
CA SER A 223 3.12 -12.64 -5.52
C SER A 223 2.88 -14.13 -5.27
N ARG A 224 2.62 -14.88 -6.34
CA ARG A 224 2.39 -16.33 -6.26
C ARG A 224 3.59 -17.08 -5.70
N LEU A 225 4.83 -16.71 -6.08
CA LEU A 225 6.04 -17.34 -5.58
C LEU A 225 6.26 -17.08 -4.09
N ILE A 226 6.01 -15.85 -3.62
CA ILE A 226 6.17 -15.47 -2.21
C ILE A 226 5.16 -16.22 -1.33
N GLU A 227 3.94 -16.38 -1.80
CA GLU A 227 2.84 -17.02 -1.05
C GLU A 227 2.81 -18.56 -1.20
N ASN A 228 3.57 -19.13 -2.17
CA ASN A 228 3.56 -20.55 -2.47
C ASN A 228 4.45 -21.35 -1.49
N THR A 229 3.92 -22.49 -1.03
CA THR A 229 4.64 -23.43 -0.15
C THR A 229 5.27 -24.62 -0.89
N ASP A 230 5.02 -24.75 -2.18
CA ASP A 230 5.60 -25.84 -3.00
C ASP A 230 7.11 -25.73 -3.12
N GLN A 231 7.80 -26.87 -3.17
CA GLN A 231 9.28 -26.91 -3.19
C GLN A 231 9.86 -26.35 -4.50
N GLY A 232 9.20 -26.58 -5.62
CA GLY A 232 9.62 -26.01 -6.91
C GLY A 232 9.54 -24.50 -6.92
N ALA A 233 8.42 -23.95 -6.44
CA ALA A 233 8.24 -22.48 -6.26
C ALA A 233 9.27 -21.88 -5.30
N LYS A 234 9.57 -22.56 -4.19
CA LYS A 234 10.62 -22.14 -3.25
C LYS A 234 12.00 -22.10 -3.88
N ASN A 235 12.35 -23.07 -4.73
CA ASN A 235 13.63 -23.09 -5.42
C ASN A 235 13.76 -21.89 -6.37
N VAL A 236 12.72 -21.58 -7.13
CA VAL A 236 12.67 -20.39 -7.99
C VAL A 236 12.78 -19.11 -7.17
N LEU A 237 12.01 -19.00 -6.08
CA LEU A 237 12.07 -17.84 -5.19
C LEU A 237 13.47 -17.65 -4.58
N ASN A 238 14.14 -18.73 -4.18
CA ASN A 238 15.51 -18.68 -3.65
C ASN A 238 16.49 -18.17 -4.71
N ALA A 239 16.37 -18.62 -5.96
CA ALA A 239 17.21 -18.13 -7.06
C ALA A 239 16.98 -16.63 -7.31
N LEU A 240 15.73 -16.19 -7.37
CA LEU A 240 15.39 -14.76 -7.48
C LEU A 240 15.91 -13.95 -6.29
N THR A 241 15.82 -14.49 -5.08
CA THR A 241 16.32 -13.84 -3.85
C THR A 241 17.83 -13.64 -3.88
N ALA A 242 18.58 -14.62 -4.37
CA ALA A 242 20.05 -14.51 -4.47
C ALA A 242 20.50 -13.43 -5.46
N LEU A 243 19.72 -13.18 -6.52
CA LEU A 243 20.00 -12.15 -7.51
C LEU A 243 19.43 -10.78 -7.13
N ALA A 244 18.39 -10.75 -6.31
CA ALA A 244 17.63 -9.54 -5.99
C ALA A 244 18.49 -8.34 -5.53
N PRO A 245 19.53 -8.47 -4.69
CA PRO A 245 20.35 -7.34 -4.28
C PRO A 245 21.01 -6.62 -5.46
N LYS A 246 21.59 -7.38 -6.40
CA LYS A 246 22.25 -6.81 -7.58
C LYS A 246 21.27 -6.19 -8.57
N VAL A 247 20.15 -6.85 -8.81
CA VAL A 247 19.09 -6.34 -9.69
C VAL A 247 18.44 -5.11 -9.08
N ALA A 248 18.18 -5.11 -7.76
CA ALA A 248 17.63 -3.96 -7.05
C ALA A 248 18.57 -2.74 -7.09
N GLN A 249 19.90 -2.96 -6.96
CA GLN A 249 20.88 -1.88 -7.12
C GLN A 249 20.82 -1.31 -8.53
N THR A 250 20.90 -2.16 -9.56
CA THR A 250 20.76 -1.70 -10.96
C THR A 250 19.47 -0.90 -11.17
N GLN A 251 18.36 -1.32 -10.58
CA GLN A 251 17.10 -0.60 -10.69
C GLN A 251 17.12 0.74 -9.94
N GLN A 252 17.78 0.85 -8.79
CA GLN A 252 18.00 2.12 -8.11
C GLN A 252 18.86 3.07 -8.96
N ASP A 253 19.92 2.58 -9.58
CA ASP A 253 20.81 3.36 -10.44
C ASP A 253 20.09 3.87 -11.69
N ILE A 254 19.22 3.05 -12.31
CA ILE A 254 18.35 3.47 -13.41
C ILE A 254 17.37 4.56 -12.94
N ASN A 255 16.68 4.35 -11.82
CA ASN A 255 15.69 5.30 -11.29
C ASN A 255 16.31 6.64 -10.88
N SER A 256 17.60 6.64 -10.46
CA SER A 256 18.35 7.85 -10.13
C SER A 256 19.00 8.54 -11.36
N GLY A 257 18.91 7.90 -12.54
CA GLY A 257 19.52 8.41 -13.78
C GLY A 257 21.04 8.17 -13.89
N MET A 258 21.62 7.36 -13.01
CA MET A 258 23.04 6.97 -13.08
C MET A 258 23.30 5.95 -14.19
N LEU A 259 22.31 5.12 -14.51
CA LEU A 259 22.36 4.16 -15.62
C LEU A 259 21.22 4.41 -16.61
N SER A 260 21.47 4.13 -17.89
CA SER A 260 20.42 3.99 -18.89
C SER A 260 19.51 2.82 -18.53
N ASP A 261 18.29 2.77 -19.08
CA ASP A 261 17.39 1.63 -18.86
C ASP A 261 17.94 0.38 -19.56
N VAL A 262 18.63 -0.44 -18.76
CA VAL A 262 19.20 -1.75 -19.12
C VAL A 262 18.58 -2.86 -18.25
N SER A 263 17.39 -2.59 -17.70
CA SER A 263 16.72 -3.53 -16.80
C SER A 263 16.35 -4.82 -17.51
N ILE A 264 16.80 -5.94 -16.93
CA ILE A 264 16.43 -7.32 -17.36
C ILE A 264 15.35 -7.94 -16.46
N SER A 265 14.77 -7.14 -15.55
CA SER A 265 13.81 -7.63 -14.54
C SER A 265 12.60 -8.31 -15.20
N ASN A 266 12.06 -7.69 -16.24
CA ASN A 266 10.91 -8.24 -16.98
C ASN A 266 11.27 -9.55 -17.70
N ASP A 267 12.47 -9.65 -18.29
CA ASP A 267 12.92 -10.86 -18.98
C ASP A 267 13.08 -12.03 -17.99
N ILE A 268 13.60 -11.76 -16.80
CA ILE A 268 13.71 -12.75 -15.73
C ILE A 268 12.32 -13.25 -15.31
N ILE A 269 11.37 -12.36 -15.10
CA ILE A 269 10.00 -12.73 -14.72
C ILE A 269 9.31 -13.53 -15.83
N GLN A 270 9.45 -13.14 -17.09
CA GLN A 270 8.91 -13.90 -18.22
C GLN A 270 9.54 -15.29 -18.35
N ALA A 271 10.83 -15.43 -18.06
CA ALA A 271 11.50 -16.73 -18.04
C ALA A 271 10.94 -17.62 -16.92
N VAL A 272 10.66 -17.06 -15.74
CA VAL A 272 10.03 -17.77 -14.63
C VAL A 272 8.60 -18.20 -14.98
N GLU A 273 7.83 -17.36 -15.65
CA GLU A 273 6.48 -17.70 -16.10
C GLU A 273 6.48 -18.87 -17.08
N LYS A 274 7.38 -18.84 -18.07
CA LYS A 274 7.55 -19.96 -19.01
C LYS A 274 7.99 -21.25 -18.31
N TYR A 275 8.93 -21.15 -17.37
CA TYR A 275 9.36 -22.30 -16.57
C TYR A 275 8.18 -22.93 -15.81
N ASN A 276 7.36 -22.11 -15.15
CA ASN A 276 6.20 -22.60 -14.41
C ASN A 276 5.15 -23.24 -15.33
N GLN A 277 4.95 -22.70 -16.55
CA GLN A 277 4.02 -23.28 -17.54
C GLN A 277 4.47 -24.64 -18.05
N LEU A 278 5.78 -24.87 -18.16
CA LEU A 278 6.33 -26.14 -18.62
C LEU A 278 6.31 -27.25 -17.55
N ASN A 279 6.19 -26.88 -16.28
CA ASN A 279 6.19 -27.80 -15.15
C ASN A 279 4.82 -27.93 -14.47
N ALA A 280 3.77 -27.33 -15.03
CA ALA A 280 2.39 -27.44 -14.57
C ALA A 280 1.65 -28.55 -15.34
#